data_1d08ed6eedab727aacf4e14717c7137a
#
_entry.id   1d08ed6eedab727aacf4e14717c7137a
#
_cell.length_a   1.000
_cell.length_b   1.000
_cell.length_c   1.000
_cell.angle_alpha   90.00
_cell.angle_beta   90.00
_cell.angle_gamma   90.00
#
_symmetry.space_group_name_H-M   'P 1'
#
loop_
_entity.id
_entity.type
_entity.pdbx_description
1 polymer ?
#
loop_
_entity_poly.entity_id
_entity_poly.type
_entity_poly.pdbx_seq_one_letter_code
_entity_poly.pdbx_strand_id
1 'polypeptide(L)'
;GKLSFDDTGILRWSKNTAKSRAAEILEQFYPDGAAPDIICTGFDDAAGAVQEALQEAGVVPGTDIWPMITGNGCKEDAVKRIASGTQAFSVFMDFRELADQCEEMVNVYLHGEDDPEVNDYEQYDNGVKIIGTYLCESQMIDRDNYEILIDNGYYSEKEVEPDPTETPEPVTPTEAAEPTVTPTETPEEVSPTPAETETPTPTEKAEPTKKPTSTPKPTATETPTPTEKAKK
;
A
#
# COMPACT_ATOMS: atom_id res chain seq x y z
N GLY A 1 -7.41 4.68 -20.50
CA GLY A 1 -7.34 5.72 -19.47
C GLY A 1 -5.88 5.96 -19.10
N LYS A 2 -5.58 7.13 -18.55
CA LYS A 2 -4.24 7.46 -18.06
C LYS A 2 -4.25 7.22 -16.55
N LEU A 3 -3.38 6.34 -16.05
CA LEU A 3 -3.18 6.14 -14.63
C LEU A 3 -2.45 7.36 -14.05
N SER A 4 -2.96 7.95 -12.98
CA SER A 4 -2.25 8.90 -12.14
C SER A 4 -1.83 8.20 -10.84
N PHE A 5 -0.71 8.59 -10.29
CA PHE A 5 -0.13 7.95 -9.13
C PHE A 5 0.54 9.00 -8.24
N ASP A 6 0.21 8.99 -6.96
CA ASP A 6 0.82 9.80 -5.90
C ASP A 6 1.34 8.89 -4.81
N ASP A 7 2.53 9.13 -4.29
CA ASP A 7 3.12 8.33 -3.21
C ASP A 7 3.72 9.21 -2.10
N THR A 8 3.79 8.65 -0.89
CA THR A 8 4.40 9.32 0.26
C THR A 8 5.03 8.32 1.21
N GLY A 9 6.16 8.73 1.80
CA GLY A 9 6.84 7.92 2.80
C GLY A 9 6.25 8.09 4.21
N ILE A 10 6.05 6.96 4.91
CA ILE A 10 5.60 6.95 6.31
C ILE A 10 6.78 6.61 7.21
N LEU A 11 7.32 7.63 7.89
CA LEU A 11 8.47 7.47 8.76
C LEU A 11 8.11 6.60 9.98
N ARG A 12 8.93 5.58 10.26
CA ARG A 12 8.83 4.70 11.44
C ARG A 12 7.49 3.99 11.58
N TRP A 13 6.80 3.68 10.50
CA TRP A 13 5.51 2.97 10.52
C TRP A 13 4.47 3.65 11.43
N SER A 14 4.48 4.97 11.46
CA SER A 14 3.65 5.76 12.37
C SER A 14 2.24 5.93 11.82
N LYS A 15 1.24 5.42 12.56
CA LYS A 15 -0.20 5.63 12.28
C LYS A 15 -0.53 7.13 12.12
N ASN A 16 -0.06 7.96 13.05
CA ASN A 16 -0.34 9.41 13.02
C ASN A 16 0.28 10.08 11.79
N THR A 17 1.49 9.68 11.40
CA THR A 17 2.11 10.20 10.17
C THR A 17 1.33 9.76 8.94
N ALA A 18 0.85 8.51 8.88
CA ALA A 18 0.01 8.02 7.79
C ALA A 18 -1.27 8.85 7.66
N LYS A 19 -1.97 9.11 8.77
CA LYS A 19 -3.18 9.95 8.80
C LYS A 19 -2.92 11.36 8.29
N SER A 20 -1.87 12.03 8.81
CA SER A 20 -1.54 13.40 8.40
C SER A 20 -1.19 13.47 6.91
N ARG A 21 -0.42 12.49 6.40
CA ARG A 21 -0.06 12.45 4.98
C ARG A 21 -1.25 12.16 4.08
N ALA A 22 -2.14 11.27 4.49
CA ALA A 22 -3.39 11.02 3.76
C ALA A 22 -4.25 12.29 3.70
N ALA A 23 -4.42 13.01 4.82
CA ALA A 23 -5.16 14.26 4.87
C ALA A 23 -4.56 15.33 3.95
N GLU A 24 -3.21 15.51 3.96
CA GLU A 24 -2.50 16.43 3.06
C GLU A 24 -2.75 16.10 1.58
N ILE A 25 -2.69 14.82 1.20
CA ILE A 25 -2.93 14.36 -0.17
C ILE A 25 -4.39 14.59 -0.58
N LEU A 26 -5.33 14.25 0.30
CA LEU A 26 -6.76 14.44 0.03
C LEU A 26 -7.08 15.93 -0.15
N GLU A 27 -6.60 16.81 0.71
CA GLU A 27 -6.80 18.25 0.61
C GLU A 27 -6.21 18.82 -0.70
N GLN A 28 -5.03 18.35 -1.09
CA GLN A 28 -4.32 18.91 -2.25
C GLN A 28 -4.87 18.41 -3.59
N PHE A 29 -5.23 17.12 -3.70
CA PHE A 29 -5.52 16.47 -4.97
C PHE A 29 -6.97 15.98 -5.12
N TYR A 30 -7.71 15.86 -4.01
CA TYR A 30 -9.06 15.30 -3.97
C TYR A 30 -10.02 16.20 -3.18
N PRO A 31 -10.20 17.48 -3.60
CA PRO A 31 -11.09 18.41 -2.90
C PRO A 31 -12.57 17.98 -2.99
N ASP A 32 -13.41 18.59 -2.17
CA ASP A 32 -14.88 18.45 -2.20
C ASP A 32 -15.39 17.01 -1.97
N GLY A 33 -14.67 16.23 -1.16
CA GLY A 33 -15.07 14.86 -0.81
C GLY A 33 -14.79 13.84 -1.92
N ALA A 34 -13.96 14.18 -2.92
CA ALA A 34 -13.43 13.22 -3.85
C ALA A 34 -12.40 12.29 -3.16
N ALA A 35 -12.14 11.13 -3.76
CA ALA A 35 -11.13 10.18 -3.30
C ALA A 35 -10.45 9.49 -4.49
N PRO A 36 -9.24 8.93 -4.31
CA PRO A 36 -8.64 8.06 -5.32
C PRO A 36 -9.41 6.74 -5.44
N ASP A 37 -9.27 6.04 -6.56
CA ASP A 37 -9.91 4.73 -6.75
C ASP A 37 -9.27 3.64 -5.84
N ILE A 38 -7.95 3.73 -5.62
CA ILE A 38 -7.18 2.74 -4.85
C ILE A 38 -6.17 3.44 -3.95
N ILE A 39 -6.07 2.95 -2.70
CA ILE A 39 -5.03 3.35 -1.75
C ILE A 39 -4.26 2.12 -1.29
N CYS A 40 -2.99 2.02 -1.70
CA CYS A 40 -2.10 0.95 -1.29
C CYS A 40 -1.36 1.36 -0.02
N THR A 41 -1.51 0.59 1.06
CA THR A 41 -0.75 0.81 2.30
C THR A 41 0.16 -0.37 2.61
N GLY A 42 1.34 -0.09 3.18
CA GLY A 42 2.32 -1.11 3.53
C GLY A 42 2.06 -1.81 4.87
N PHE A 43 1.05 -1.38 5.64
CA PHE A 43 0.71 -1.96 6.95
C PHE A 43 -0.70 -1.54 7.39
N ASP A 44 -1.34 -2.36 8.22
CA ASP A 44 -2.76 -2.21 8.60
C ASP A 44 -3.09 -0.97 9.42
N ASP A 45 -2.16 -0.51 10.29
CA ASP A 45 -2.38 0.73 11.03
C ASP A 45 -2.42 1.95 10.10
N ALA A 46 -1.68 1.92 8.99
CA ALA A 46 -1.78 2.96 7.96
C ALA A 46 -3.12 2.86 7.21
N ALA A 47 -3.58 1.65 6.90
CA ALA A 47 -4.89 1.45 6.29
C ALA A 47 -6.02 2.05 7.15
N GLY A 48 -6.01 1.78 8.46
CA GLY A 48 -6.96 2.39 9.39
C GLY A 48 -6.83 3.91 9.48
N ALA A 49 -5.61 4.42 9.53
CA ALA A 49 -5.35 5.86 9.58
C ALA A 49 -5.82 6.61 8.32
N VAL A 50 -5.67 5.99 7.17
CA VAL A 50 -6.18 6.51 5.88
C VAL A 50 -7.70 6.55 5.88
N GLN A 51 -8.38 5.52 6.40
CA GLN A 51 -9.83 5.50 6.52
C GLN A 51 -10.34 6.63 7.43
N GLU A 52 -9.67 6.87 8.56
CA GLU A 52 -9.97 8.01 9.41
C GLU A 52 -9.84 9.35 8.66
N ALA A 53 -8.78 9.53 7.87
CA ALA A 53 -8.57 10.75 7.09
C ALA A 53 -9.62 10.93 5.98
N LEU A 54 -10.04 9.86 5.30
CA LEU A 54 -11.11 9.87 4.31
C LEU A 54 -12.45 10.30 4.93
N GLN A 55 -12.80 9.74 6.09
CA GLN A 55 -14.04 10.08 6.81
C GLN A 55 -14.03 11.55 7.27
N GLU A 56 -12.89 12.05 7.76
CA GLU A 56 -12.72 13.45 8.12
C GLU A 56 -12.83 14.41 6.91
N ALA A 57 -12.41 13.93 5.72
CA ALA A 57 -12.60 14.64 4.46
C ALA A 57 -14.03 14.54 3.89
N GLY A 58 -14.95 13.81 4.57
CA GLY A 58 -16.34 13.64 4.17
C GLY A 58 -16.61 12.48 3.22
N VAL A 59 -15.61 11.60 2.97
CA VAL A 59 -15.82 10.38 2.17
C VAL A 59 -16.48 9.32 3.06
N VAL A 60 -17.65 8.84 2.65
CA VAL A 60 -18.46 7.91 3.44
C VAL A 60 -18.14 6.48 3.08
N PRO A 61 -17.85 5.58 4.08
CA PRO A 61 -17.65 4.16 3.82
C PRO A 61 -18.85 3.51 3.12
N GLY A 62 -18.57 2.57 2.20
CA GLY A 62 -19.60 1.81 1.48
C GLY A 62 -20.31 2.56 0.36
N THR A 63 -19.88 3.77 0.02
CA THR A 63 -20.33 4.50 -1.17
C THR A 63 -19.45 4.20 -2.37
N ASP A 64 -19.91 4.50 -3.58
CA ASP A 64 -19.16 4.31 -4.83
C ASP A 64 -17.84 5.09 -4.90
N ILE A 65 -17.69 6.13 -4.06
CA ILE A 65 -16.46 6.93 -3.95
C ILE A 65 -15.49 6.41 -2.89
N TRP A 66 -15.88 5.38 -2.09
CA TRP A 66 -14.97 4.76 -1.13
C TRP A 66 -13.87 3.98 -1.83
N PRO A 67 -12.59 4.30 -1.62
CA PRO A 67 -11.50 3.65 -2.34
C PRO A 67 -11.31 2.18 -1.95
N MET A 68 -10.73 1.39 -2.84
CA MET A 68 -10.15 0.11 -2.50
C MET A 68 -8.91 0.33 -1.63
N ILE A 69 -8.96 -0.07 -0.36
CA ILE A 69 -7.85 0.14 0.59
C ILE A 69 -7.20 -1.20 0.89
N THR A 70 -5.87 -1.28 0.73
CA THR A 70 -5.10 -2.49 1.01
C THR A 70 -4.34 -2.37 2.33
N GLY A 71 -3.90 -3.51 2.89
CA GLY A 71 -3.09 -3.54 4.11
C GLY A 71 -2.09 -4.69 4.12
N ASN A 72 -1.35 -4.80 5.22
CA ASN A 72 -0.41 -5.88 5.46
C ASN A 72 -0.30 -6.13 6.97
N GLY A 73 -0.36 -7.39 7.37
CA GLY A 73 -0.22 -7.88 8.73
C GLY A 73 -1.44 -8.59 9.29
N CYS A 74 -2.63 -8.38 8.72
CA CYS A 74 -3.91 -8.93 9.20
C CYS A 74 -4.12 -8.74 10.71
N LYS A 75 -3.87 -7.53 11.21
CA LYS A 75 -4.18 -7.19 12.60
C LYS A 75 -5.68 -7.30 12.84
N GLU A 76 -6.07 -7.56 14.10
CA GLU A 76 -7.46 -7.67 14.54
C GLU A 76 -8.37 -6.59 13.95
N ASP A 77 -7.98 -5.29 14.10
CA ASP A 77 -8.75 -4.17 13.56
C ASP A 77 -8.84 -4.18 12.02
N ALA A 78 -7.80 -4.69 11.33
CA ALA A 78 -7.84 -4.81 9.87
C ALA A 78 -8.80 -5.91 9.43
N VAL A 79 -8.84 -7.04 10.14
CA VAL A 79 -9.78 -8.12 9.86
C VAL A 79 -11.24 -7.65 10.08
N LYS A 80 -11.50 -6.86 11.13
CA LYS A 80 -12.81 -6.22 11.33
C LYS A 80 -13.19 -5.32 10.15
N ARG A 81 -12.26 -4.49 9.67
CA ARG A 81 -12.49 -3.63 8.50
C ARG A 81 -12.69 -4.41 7.20
N ILE A 82 -12.00 -5.54 7.03
CA ILE A 82 -12.21 -6.45 5.91
C ILE A 82 -13.61 -7.07 6.00
N ALA A 83 -13.99 -7.60 7.14
CA ALA A 83 -15.30 -8.19 7.36
C ALA A 83 -16.44 -7.18 7.14
N SER A 84 -16.27 -5.92 7.57
CA SER A 84 -17.22 -4.83 7.33
C SER A 84 -17.20 -4.31 5.88
N GLY A 85 -16.17 -4.64 5.09
CA GLY A 85 -16.02 -4.21 3.70
C GLY A 85 -15.42 -2.81 3.53
N THR A 86 -14.86 -2.20 4.59
CA THR A 86 -14.19 -0.89 4.52
C THR A 86 -12.71 -0.99 4.13
N GLN A 87 -12.11 -2.17 4.27
CA GLN A 87 -10.78 -2.51 3.75
C GLN A 87 -10.90 -3.68 2.79
N ALA A 88 -10.29 -3.60 1.61
CA ALA A 88 -10.43 -4.61 0.57
C ALA A 88 -9.72 -5.92 0.94
N PHE A 89 -8.46 -5.81 1.38
CA PHE A 89 -7.68 -6.97 1.83
C PHE A 89 -6.50 -6.56 2.71
N SER A 90 -5.91 -7.55 3.37
CA SER A 90 -4.60 -7.46 4.00
C SER A 90 -3.76 -8.69 3.67
N VAL A 91 -2.45 -8.56 3.64
CA VAL A 91 -1.54 -9.69 3.43
C VAL A 91 -1.23 -10.31 4.80
N PHE A 92 -1.54 -11.58 4.94
CA PHE A 92 -1.28 -12.38 6.14
C PHE A 92 0.01 -13.17 6.01
N MET A 93 0.83 -13.12 7.06
CA MET A 93 1.89 -14.07 7.32
C MET A 93 1.65 -14.70 8.69
N ASP A 94 1.63 -16.02 8.76
CA ASP A 94 1.49 -16.71 10.04
C ASP A 94 2.80 -16.64 10.83
N PHE A 95 2.83 -15.81 11.87
CA PHE A 95 4.00 -15.69 12.73
C PHE A 95 4.33 -16.96 13.51
N ARG A 96 3.38 -17.91 13.63
CA ARG A 96 3.64 -19.21 14.24
C ARG A 96 4.55 -20.04 13.33
N GLU A 97 4.27 -20.08 12.03
CA GLU A 97 5.13 -20.73 11.03
C GLU A 97 6.54 -20.11 11.03
N LEU A 98 6.64 -18.78 11.06
CA LEU A 98 7.92 -18.10 11.15
C LEU A 98 8.69 -18.46 12.43
N ALA A 99 8.00 -18.58 13.58
CA ALA A 99 8.61 -18.95 14.86
C ALA A 99 9.10 -20.39 14.84
N ASP A 100 8.29 -21.32 14.31
CA ASP A 100 8.64 -22.73 14.18
C ASP A 100 9.87 -22.91 13.28
N GLN A 101 9.91 -22.19 12.15
CA GLN A 101 11.05 -22.21 11.24
C GLN A 101 12.32 -21.62 11.87
N CYS A 102 12.20 -20.55 12.66
CA CYS A 102 13.33 -20.02 13.43
C CYS A 102 13.84 -21.03 14.48
N GLU A 103 12.94 -21.71 15.17
CA GLU A 103 13.30 -22.77 16.14
C GLU A 103 14.06 -23.90 15.46
N GLU A 104 13.57 -24.39 14.32
CA GLU A 104 14.21 -25.44 13.55
C GLU A 104 15.63 -25.06 13.12
N MET A 105 15.79 -23.87 12.52
CA MET A 105 17.10 -23.35 12.11
C MET A 105 18.08 -23.25 13.27
N VAL A 106 17.63 -22.77 14.43
CA VAL A 106 18.47 -22.68 15.65
C VAL A 106 18.88 -24.07 16.14
N ASN A 107 17.97 -25.03 16.14
CA ASN A 107 18.23 -26.39 16.58
C ASN A 107 19.28 -27.08 15.70
N VAL A 108 19.16 -26.96 14.37
CA VAL A 108 20.15 -27.48 13.42
C VAL A 108 21.55 -26.93 13.71
N TYR A 109 21.67 -25.62 13.91
CA TYR A 109 22.96 -24.98 14.24
C TYR A 109 23.52 -25.40 15.60
N LEU A 110 22.67 -25.55 16.62
CA LEU A 110 23.12 -25.92 17.97
C LEU A 110 23.58 -27.38 18.06
N HIS A 111 22.96 -28.29 17.33
CA HIS A 111 23.27 -29.70 17.36
C HIS A 111 24.31 -30.12 16.32
N GLY A 112 24.69 -29.23 15.39
CA GLY A 112 25.70 -29.49 14.37
C GLY A 112 25.28 -30.56 13.35
N GLU A 113 23.97 -30.67 13.14
CA GLU A 113 23.35 -31.54 12.16
C GLU A 113 23.43 -30.92 10.75
N ASP A 114 22.66 -31.45 9.81
CA ASP A 114 22.62 -30.99 8.44
C ASP A 114 22.29 -29.49 8.34
N ASP A 115 22.52 -28.90 7.14
CA ASP A 115 22.16 -27.49 6.90
C ASP A 115 20.64 -27.28 7.08
N PRO A 116 20.21 -26.14 7.64
CA PRO A 116 18.79 -25.85 7.82
C PRO A 116 18.06 -25.84 6.47
N GLU A 117 16.80 -26.25 6.49
CA GLU A 117 15.95 -26.22 5.30
C GLU A 117 15.83 -24.81 4.76
N VAL A 118 16.01 -24.66 3.44
CA VAL A 118 15.82 -23.41 2.71
C VAL A 118 15.09 -23.70 1.41
N ASN A 119 14.20 -22.78 1.01
CA ASN A 119 13.41 -22.92 -0.22
C ASN A 119 13.70 -21.84 -1.27
N ASP A 120 14.59 -20.88 -0.96
CA ASP A 120 15.05 -19.85 -1.88
C ASP A 120 16.57 -19.72 -1.84
N TYR A 121 17.19 -19.81 -3.03
CA TYR A 121 18.64 -19.68 -3.25
C TYR A 121 18.98 -18.58 -4.26
N GLU A 122 18.05 -17.68 -4.60
CA GLU A 122 18.22 -16.74 -5.69
C GLU A 122 18.04 -15.28 -5.30
N GLN A 123 17.09 -14.96 -4.41
CA GLN A 123 16.64 -13.59 -4.21
C GLN A 123 17.54 -12.75 -3.30
N TYR A 124 18.25 -13.37 -2.36
CA TYR A 124 18.96 -12.65 -1.31
C TYR A 124 20.47 -12.70 -1.48
N ASP A 125 21.01 -11.75 -2.24
CA ASP A 125 22.45 -11.55 -2.41
C ASP A 125 22.95 -10.45 -1.46
N ASN A 126 23.90 -10.78 -0.57
CA ASN A 126 24.52 -9.83 0.34
C ASN A 126 25.78 -9.15 -0.23
N GLY A 127 26.04 -9.29 -1.53
CA GLY A 127 27.22 -8.76 -2.22
C GLY A 127 28.48 -9.63 -2.08
N VAL A 128 28.40 -10.74 -1.32
CA VAL A 128 29.48 -11.74 -1.16
C VAL A 128 29.02 -13.09 -1.69
N LYS A 129 27.81 -13.47 -1.36
CA LYS A 129 27.17 -14.71 -1.81
C LYS A 129 25.65 -14.57 -1.74
N ILE A 130 24.96 -15.43 -2.47
CA ILE A 130 23.53 -15.66 -2.28
C ILE A 130 23.31 -16.35 -0.94
N ILE A 131 22.37 -15.83 -0.14
CA ILE A 131 22.00 -16.38 1.15
C ILE A 131 20.80 -17.31 0.94
N GLY A 132 20.99 -18.60 1.21
CA GLY A 132 19.87 -19.53 1.28
C GLY A 132 18.87 -19.06 2.35
N THR A 133 17.61 -18.94 1.96
CA THR A 133 16.55 -18.35 2.78
C THR A 133 15.33 -19.27 2.80
N TYR A 134 14.67 -19.39 3.93
CA TYR A 134 13.33 -19.97 4.01
C TYR A 134 12.31 -18.84 3.94
N LEU A 135 11.47 -18.86 2.91
CA LEU A 135 10.39 -17.91 2.71
C LEU A 135 9.09 -18.57 3.20
N CYS A 136 8.55 -18.06 4.29
CA CYS A 136 7.21 -18.42 4.74
C CYS A 136 6.18 -17.93 3.74
N GLU A 137 5.13 -18.72 3.52
CA GLU A 137 4.06 -18.36 2.60
C GLU A 137 3.25 -17.18 3.15
N SER A 138 2.85 -16.29 2.26
CA SER A 138 1.93 -15.21 2.56
C SER A 138 0.59 -15.44 1.86
N GLN A 139 -0.50 -15.07 2.51
CA GLN A 139 -1.85 -15.23 1.98
C GLN A 139 -2.57 -13.87 1.94
N MET A 140 -3.26 -13.59 0.85
CA MET A 140 -4.16 -12.46 0.78
C MET A 140 -5.47 -12.81 1.51
N ILE A 141 -5.83 -12.00 2.50
CA ILE A 141 -7.06 -12.14 3.27
C ILE A 141 -8.00 -11.00 2.88
N ASP A 142 -9.16 -11.38 2.38
CA ASP A 142 -10.24 -10.49 1.96
C ASP A 142 -11.57 -10.89 2.61
N ARG A 143 -12.66 -10.27 2.18
CA ARG A 143 -14.00 -10.53 2.72
C ARG A 143 -14.51 -11.95 2.47
N ASP A 144 -14.01 -12.61 1.43
CA ASP A 144 -14.49 -13.94 1.04
C ASP A 144 -13.76 -15.07 1.80
N ASN A 145 -12.62 -14.76 2.45
CA ASN A 145 -11.78 -15.77 3.08
C ASN A 145 -11.28 -15.45 4.49
N TYR A 146 -11.64 -14.31 5.10
CA TYR A 146 -11.11 -13.92 6.43
C TYR A 146 -11.44 -14.94 7.53
N GLU A 147 -12.47 -15.75 7.36
CA GLU A 147 -12.85 -16.83 8.29
C GLU A 147 -11.73 -17.87 8.45
N ILE A 148 -10.82 -17.98 7.49
CA ILE A 148 -9.64 -18.85 7.59
C ILE A 148 -8.82 -18.54 8.85
N LEU A 149 -8.74 -17.26 9.25
CA LEU A 149 -8.02 -16.84 10.45
C LEU A 149 -8.69 -17.32 11.73
N ILE A 150 -10.01 -17.53 11.71
CA ILE A 150 -10.78 -18.10 12.83
C ILE A 150 -10.60 -19.62 12.83
N ASP A 151 -10.79 -20.27 11.69
CA ASP A 151 -10.73 -21.72 11.54
C ASP A 151 -9.37 -22.30 11.93
N ASN A 152 -8.29 -21.58 11.61
CA ASN A 152 -6.93 -21.98 11.99
C ASN A 152 -6.53 -21.55 13.41
N GLY A 153 -7.45 -20.92 14.17
CA GLY A 153 -7.24 -20.50 15.55
C GLY A 153 -6.26 -19.34 15.74
N TYR A 154 -6.04 -18.52 14.70
CA TYR A 154 -5.25 -17.29 14.83
C TYR A 154 -6.01 -16.20 15.57
N TYR A 155 -7.32 -16.07 15.28
CA TYR A 155 -8.27 -15.25 16.01
C TYR A 155 -9.49 -16.06 16.44
N SER A 156 -10.19 -15.60 17.46
CA SER A 156 -11.54 -16.06 17.78
C SER A 156 -12.56 -15.21 17.01
N GLU A 157 -13.73 -15.75 16.75
CA GLU A 157 -14.84 -15.05 16.07
C GLU A 157 -15.16 -13.69 16.75
N LYS A 158 -15.15 -13.66 18.08
CA LYS A 158 -15.42 -12.45 18.87
C LYS A 158 -14.38 -11.34 18.67
N GLU A 159 -13.10 -11.70 18.45
CA GLU A 159 -12.02 -10.72 18.24
C GLU A 159 -12.12 -10.02 16.89
N VAL A 160 -12.70 -10.67 15.89
CA VAL A 160 -12.81 -10.12 14.53
C VAL A 160 -14.25 -9.76 14.13
N GLU A 161 -15.17 -9.79 15.09
CA GLU A 161 -16.55 -9.32 14.88
C GLU A 161 -16.52 -7.83 14.47
N PRO A 162 -17.13 -7.46 13.33
CA PRO A 162 -17.17 -6.07 12.88
C PRO A 162 -17.83 -5.15 13.90
N ASP A 163 -17.30 -3.95 14.08
CA ASP A 163 -17.97 -2.95 14.89
C ASP A 163 -19.32 -2.57 14.23
N PRO A 164 -20.45 -2.69 14.94
CA PRO A 164 -21.76 -2.40 14.37
C PRO A 164 -21.92 -0.96 13.87
N THR A 165 -21.03 -0.06 14.26
CA THR A 165 -21.00 1.32 13.80
C THR A 165 -20.33 1.49 12.42
N GLU A 166 -19.52 0.52 12.01
CA GLU A 166 -18.74 0.59 10.76
C GLU A 166 -19.38 -0.18 9.59
N THR A 167 -20.43 -0.96 9.85
CA THR A 167 -21.10 -1.71 8.78
C THR A 167 -21.94 -0.75 7.94
N PRO A 168 -21.59 -0.49 6.66
CA PRO A 168 -22.44 0.31 5.78
C PRO A 168 -23.76 -0.44 5.60
N GLU A 169 -24.89 0.23 5.83
CA GLU A 169 -26.19 -0.33 5.46
C GLU A 169 -26.18 -0.65 3.96
N PRO A 170 -26.66 -1.84 3.53
CA PRO A 170 -26.72 -2.16 2.12
C PRO A 170 -27.60 -1.10 1.43
N VAL A 171 -26.98 -0.30 0.57
CA VAL A 171 -27.69 0.68 -0.26
C VAL A 171 -28.64 -0.11 -1.16
N THR A 172 -29.92 -0.07 -0.83
CA THR A 172 -30.97 -0.58 -1.71
C THR A 172 -30.84 0.16 -3.04
N PRO A 173 -30.73 -0.52 -4.19
CA PRO A 173 -30.64 0.16 -5.47
C PRO A 173 -31.82 1.09 -5.61
N THR A 174 -31.57 2.40 -5.61
CA THR A 174 -32.60 3.37 -5.96
C THR A 174 -32.95 3.12 -7.41
N GLU A 175 -34.18 2.67 -7.64
CA GLU A 175 -34.75 2.48 -8.97
C GLU A 175 -34.47 3.75 -9.80
N ALA A 176 -33.75 3.55 -10.90
CA ALA A 176 -33.31 4.64 -11.78
C ALA A 176 -34.55 5.44 -12.20
N ALA A 177 -34.61 6.70 -11.81
CA ALA A 177 -35.65 7.62 -12.30
C ALA A 177 -35.59 7.67 -13.83
N GLU A 178 -36.69 7.32 -14.48
CA GLU A 178 -36.83 7.45 -15.93
C GLU A 178 -36.51 8.88 -16.37
N PRO A 179 -35.74 9.07 -17.44
CA PRO A 179 -35.40 10.42 -17.92
C PRO A 179 -36.66 11.10 -18.44
N THR A 180 -37.13 12.10 -17.71
CA THR A 180 -38.17 13.03 -18.18
C THR A 180 -37.60 13.81 -19.36
N VAL A 181 -38.00 13.47 -20.56
CA VAL A 181 -37.71 14.23 -21.79
C VAL A 181 -38.46 15.56 -21.77
N THR A 182 -37.77 16.63 -21.45
CA THR A 182 -38.26 18.00 -21.68
C THR A 182 -37.94 18.38 -23.12
N PRO A 183 -38.89 18.83 -23.96
CA PRO A 183 -38.58 19.22 -25.33
C PRO A 183 -37.74 20.50 -25.34
N THR A 184 -36.55 20.38 -25.94
CA THR A 184 -35.62 21.48 -26.16
C THR A 184 -36.13 22.34 -27.31
N GLU A 185 -36.39 23.60 -27.05
CA GLU A 185 -36.63 24.61 -28.05
C GLU A 185 -35.34 24.81 -28.90
N THR A 186 -35.49 24.89 -30.20
CA THR A 186 -34.43 25.10 -31.19
C THR A 186 -33.87 26.51 -31.05
N PRO A 187 -32.54 26.73 -30.86
CA PRO A 187 -31.95 28.05 -30.91
C PRO A 187 -31.73 28.52 -32.38
N GLU A 188 -32.09 29.74 -32.62
CA GLU A 188 -31.85 30.52 -33.84
C GLU A 188 -30.37 30.61 -34.21
N GLU A 189 -30.10 30.49 -35.50
CA GLU A 189 -28.80 30.51 -36.16
C GLU A 189 -28.19 31.93 -36.10
N VAL A 190 -27.10 32.12 -35.35
CA VAL A 190 -26.28 33.34 -35.38
C VAL A 190 -24.96 33.06 -36.08
N SER A 191 -24.79 33.72 -37.23
CA SER A 191 -23.60 33.66 -38.09
C SER A 191 -22.34 34.18 -37.40
N PRO A 192 -21.18 33.50 -37.47
CA PRO A 192 -19.94 33.99 -36.86
C PRO A 192 -19.20 34.96 -37.75
N THR A 193 -18.84 36.10 -37.19
CA THR A 193 -17.85 37.03 -37.71
C THR A 193 -16.43 36.48 -37.52
N PRO A 194 -15.51 36.58 -38.50
CA PRO A 194 -14.17 36.02 -38.36
C PRO A 194 -13.29 36.91 -37.47
N ALA A 195 -12.68 36.31 -36.45
CA ALA A 195 -11.63 36.93 -35.64
C ALA A 195 -10.24 36.65 -36.24
N GLU A 196 -9.41 37.68 -36.26
CA GLU A 196 -8.05 37.70 -36.78
C GLU A 196 -7.11 36.70 -36.07
N THR A 197 -6.28 36.04 -36.89
CA THR A 197 -5.25 35.10 -36.46
C THR A 197 -4.01 35.88 -36.00
N GLU A 198 -3.70 35.88 -34.71
CA GLU A 198 -2.37 36.29 -34.21
C GLU A 198 -1.38 35.14 -34.30
N THR A 199 -0.27 35.40 -35.00
CA THR A 199 0.85 34.48 -35.20
C THR A 199 1.69 34.39 -33.91
N PRO A 200 1.97 33.21 -33.34
CA PRO A 200 2.86 33.12 -32.17
C PRO A 200 4.34 33.28 -32.55
N THR A 201 5.02 34.15 -31.85
CA THR A 201 6.46 34.39 -31.91
C THR A 201 7.22 33.16 -31.38
N PRO A 202 8.33 32.72 -32.00
CA PRO A 202 9.07 31.55 -31.55
C PRO A 202 9.86 31.82 -30.25
N THR A 203 9.60 31.03 -29.22
CA THR A 203 10.34 31.02 -27.98
C THR A 203 11.68 30.31 -28.13
N GLU A 204 12.72 30.97 -27.68
CA GLU A 204 14.14 30.63 -27.70
C GLU A 204 14.42 29.27 -27.03
N LYS A 205 15.22 28.44 -27.70
CA LYS A 205 15.61 27.10 -27.36
C LYS A 205 16.59 27.11 -26.16
N ALA A 206 16.18 26.63 -25.01
CA ALA A 206 17.03 26.46 -23.84
C ALA A 206 18.13 25.41 -24.08
N GLU A 207 19.37 25.76 -23.74
CA GLU A 207 20.58 24.93 -23.79
C GLU A 207 20.52 23.76 -22.79
N PRO A 208 21.09 22.58 -23.10
CA PRO A 208 21.07 21.44 -22.20
C PRO A 208 22.01 21.62 -21.02
N THR A 209 21.50 21.53 -19.82
CA THR A 209 22.23 21.53 -18.55
C THR A 209 23.18 20.36 -18.45
N LYS A 210 24.42 20.62 -18.03
CA LYS A 210 25.52 19.66 -17.89
C LYS A 210 25.19 18.54 -16.91
N LYS A 211 25.52 17.31 -17.33
CA LYS A 211 25.49 16.05 -16.60
C LYS A 211 26.25 16.17 -15.27
N PRO A 212 25.75 15.70 -14.10
CA PRO A 212 26.47 15.70 -12.86
C PRO A 212 27.65 14.73 -12.89
N THR A 213 28.77 15.21 -12.36
CA THR A 213 30.07 14.53 -12.23
C THR A 213 29.96 13.37 -11.24
N SER A 214 30.53 12.23 -11.60
CA SER A 214 30.60 11.01 -10.83
C SER A 214 31.25 11.23 -9.45
N THR A 215 30.59 10.74 -8.40
CA THR A 215 31.10 10.63 -7.03
C THR A 215 32.30 9.68 -6.98
N PRO A 216 33.40 9.98 -6.30
CA PRO A 216 34.57 9.09 -6.22
C PRO A 216 34.24 7.85 -5.38
N LYS A 217 34.69 6.68 -5.89
CA LYS A 217 34.64 5.37 -5.25
C LYS A 217 35.41 5.41 -3.92
N PRO A 218 34.90 4.85 -2.81
CA PRO A 218 35.65 4.77 -1.55
C PRO A 218 36.86 3.83 -1.71
N THR A 219 38.01 4.32 -1.21
CA THR A 219 39.27 3.57 -1.15
C THR A 219 39.19 2.47 -0.11
N ALA A 220 39.56 1.26 -0.48
CA ALA A 220 39.60 0.11 0.42
C ALA A 220 40.57 0.38 1.58
N THR A 221 40.08 0.25 2.82
CA THR A 221 40.88 0.28 4.04
C THR A 221 41.56 -1.07 4.19
N GLU A 222 42.87 -1.07 4.30
CA GLU A 222 43.69 -2.25 4.50
C GLU A 222 43.35 -2.95 5.83
N THR A 223 43.13 -4.26 5.76
CA THR A 223 42.89 -5.16 6.91
C THR A 223 44.19 -5.33 7.71
N PRO A 224 44.24 -5.14 9.02
CA PRO A 224 45.47 -5.38 9.80
C PRO A 224 45.77 -6.89 9.87
N THR A 225 47.04 -7.23 9.62
CA THR A 225 47.62 -8.58 9.71
C THR A 225 47.58 -9.09 11.16
N PRO A 226 47.16 -10.37 11.41
CA PRO A 226 47.17 -10.94 12.75
C PRO A 226 48.60 -11.14 13.26
N THR A 227 48.90 -10.60 14.43
CA THR A 227 50.18 -10.81 15.12
C THR A 227 50.22 -12.21 15.72
N GLU A 228 51.27 -12.95 15.35
CA GLU A 228 51.58 -14.31 15.81
C GLU A 228 51.84 -14.30 17.34
N LYS A 229 51.04 -15.07 18.11
CA LYS A 229 51.28 -15.28 19.54
C LYS A 229 52.41 -16.29 19.75
N ALA A 230 53.53 -15.83 20.30
CA ALA A 230 54.62 -16.68 20.75
C ALA A 230 54.17 -17.67 21.86
N LYS A 231 54.51 -18.94 21.68
CA LYS A 231 54.40 -20.00 22.67
C LYS A 231 55.40 -19.75 23.80
N LYS A 232 54.92 -19.84 25.04
CA LYS A 232 55.67 -20.29 26.19
C LYS A 232 54.87 -21.36 26.89
#